data_b68602c2ab1ce26a61123f02450db7f4
#
_entry.id   b68602c2ab1ce26a61123f02450db7f4
#
_cell.length_a   1.000
_cell.length_b   1.000
_cell.length_c   1.000
_cell.angle_alpha   90.00
_cell.angle_beta   90.00
_cell.angle_gamma   90.00
#
_symmetry.space_group_name_H-M   'P 1'
#
loop_
_entity.id
_entity.type
_entity.pdbx_description
1 polymer ?
#
loop_
_entity_poly.entity_id
_entity_poly.type
_entity_poly.pdbx_seq_one_letter_code
_entity_poly.pdbx_strand_id
1 'polypeptide(L)'
;MWCSAKRKRLFVIGKLDVRDGFILNEVMCGISKDSMTVRNYLGDSLGIEYYYRHPRNYNRRAIFSIDEPAPTVRGVNRPIPDGYLGHAGDPVSISENVRPLTTFERARLQTFPEDFKFKGAKTNLEQMIGNAVPVELAKYVAVTIMEYEKKQVKGIYDKEGFRAWLLNEKKLTKRTSSDIISRCCRGVSFFDSEGVDFYNCEIDEIIMKLERLESFVRLGVSLKSQLRRAFKLYYEYCRR
;
A
#
# COMPACT_ATOMS: atom_id res chain seq x y z
N MET A 1 6.53 8.04 1.89
CA MET A 1 6.89 6.94 0.96
C MET A 1 8.37 7.01 0.65
N TRP A 2 9.07 5.91 0.82
CA TRP A 2 10.53 5.81 0.83
C TRP A 2 11.02 5.05 -0.41
N CYS A 3 11.52 5.75 -1.41
CA CYS A 3 12.18 5.14 -2.57
C CYS A 3 13.33 6.04 -3.04
N SER A 4 14.54 5.50 -3.05
CA SER A 4 15.75 6.24 -3.45
C SER A 4 15.90 6.42 -4.97
N ALA A 5 15.06 5.77 -5.78
CA ALA A 5 15.17 5.81 -7.24
C ALA A 5 14.13 6.74 -7.90
N LYS A 6 14.59 7.68 -8.72
CA LYS A 6 13.73 8.53 -9.56
C LYS A 6 13.10 7.71 -10.70
N ARG A 7 11.88 7.23 -10.52
CA ARG A 7 11.13 6.57 -11.60
C ARG A 7 9.65 6.90 -11.51
N LYS A 8 9.07 7.41 -12.59
CA LYS A 8 7.62 7.57 -12.70
C LYS A 8 6.97 6.22 -12.98
N ARG A 9 5.90 5.90 -12.25
CA ARG A 9 5.07 4.71 -12.44
C ARG A 9 3.62 5.14 -12.50
N LEU A 10 2.86 4.54 -13.39
CA LEU A 10 1.41 4.66 -13.41
C LEU A 10 0.84 3.51 -12.57
N PHE A 11 0.00 3.84 -11.61
CA PHE A 11 -0.86 2.89 -10.90
C PHE A 11 -2.29 3.14 -11.34
N VAL A 12 -2.99 2.09 -11.72
CA VAL A 12 -4.42 2.13 -12.02
C VAL A 12 -5.12 1.30 -10.95
N ILE A 13 -5.94 1.96 -10.15
CA ILE A 13 -6.70 1.34 -9.07
C ILE A 13 -8.18 1.54 -9.42
N GLY A 14 -8.90 0.45 -9.61
CA GLY A 14 -10.32 0.44 -9.91
C GLY A 14 -11.12 -0.30 -8.84
N LYS A 15 -12.30 0.21 -8.54
CA LYS A 15 -13.30 -0.45 -7.68
C LYS A 15 -14.67 -0.24 -8.29
N LEU A 16 -15.51 -1.29 -8.29
CA LEU A 16 -16.90 -1.21 -8.76
C LEU A 16 -17.73 -0.27 -7.86
N ASP A 17 -18.65 0.43 -8.48
CA ASP A 17 -19.67 1.25 -7.79
C ASP A 17 -19.11 2.38 -6.89
N VAL A 18 -17.91 2.88 -7.18
CA VAL A 18 -17.34 4.05 -6.53
C VAL A 18 -16.96 5.13 -7.55
N ARG A 19 -16.86 6.38 -7.07
CA ARG A 19 -16.46 7.52 -7.89
C ARG A 19 -14.99 7.43 -8.28
N ASP A 20 -14.64 8.02 -9.43
CA ASP A 20 -13.25 8.24 -9.82
C ASP A 20 -12.48 9.01 -8.74
N GLY A 21 -11.22 8.64 -8.55
CA GLY A 21 -10.37 9.25 -7.53
C GLY A 21 -10.69 8.86 -6.10
N PHE A 22 -11.48 7.83 -5.88
CA PHE A 22 -11.97 7.39 -4.57
C PHE A 22 -10.90 7.15 -3.49
N ILE A 23 -9.67 6.84 -3.88
CA ILE A 23 -8.53 6.58 -2.96
C ILE A 23 -7.42 7.63 -3.11
N LEU A 24 -7.63 8.67 -3.91
CA LEU A 24 -6.58 9.62 -4.26
C LEU A 24 -6.03 10.36 -3.04
N ASN A 25 -6.89 10.78 -2.12
CA ASN A 25 -6.47 11.51 -0.92
C ASN A 25 -5.58 10.64 -0.02
N GLU A 26 -5.95 9.38 0.18
CA GLU A 26 -5.19 8.42 0.98
C GLU A 26 -3.81 8.17 0.37
N VAL A 27 -3.75 8.01 -0.95
CA VAL A 27 -2.47 7.85 -1.66
C VAL A 27 -1.61 9.11 -1.57
N MET A 28 -2.20 10.30 -1.67
CA MET A 28 -1.46 11.57 -1.63
C MET A 28 -0.94 11.92 -0.24
N CYS A 29 -1.66 11.60 0.82
CA CYS A 29 -1.28 11.91 2.21
C CYS A 29 0.07 11.30 2.64
N GLY A 30 0.45 10.13 2.12
CA GLY A 30 1.69 9.45 2.49
C GLY A 30 2.87 9.73 1.55
N ILE A 31 2.72 10.62 0.57
CA ILE A 31 3.81 10.99 -0.33
C ILE A 31 4.74 11.99 0.39
N SER A 32 6.02 11.64 0.49
CA SER A 32 7.04 12.55 1.00
C SER A 32 7.23 13.74 0.04
N LYS A 33 7.39 14.94 0.61
CA LYS A 33 7.74 16.14 -0.15
C LYS A 33 9.20 16.10 -0.60
N ASP A 34 10.07 15.52 0.21
CA ASP A 34 11.50 15.44 -0.04
C ASP A 34 11.87 14.12 -0.73
N SER A 35 12.75 14.23 -1.71
CA SER A 35 13.30 13.06 -2.40
C SER A 35 14.34 12.38 -1.51
N MET A 36 14.22 11.07 -1.31
CA MET A 36 15.21 10.28 -0.59
C MET A 36 16.48 10.10 -1.42
N THR A 37 17.64 10.33 -0.81
CA THR A 37 18.94 10.05 -1.41
C THR A 37 19.31 8.57 -1.25
N VAL A 38 20.31 8.11 -1.99
CA VAL A 38 20.85 6.76 -1.83
C VAL A 38 21.42 6.58 -0.42
N ARG A 39 22.18 7.58 0.08
CA ARG A 39 22.74 7.56 1.45
C ARG A 39 21.64 7.52 2.52
N ASN A 40 20.57 8.29 2.38
CA ASN A 40 19.45 8.24 3.35
C ASN A 40 18.82 6.85 3.43
N TYR A 41 18.84 6.08 2.35
CA TYR A 41 18.22 4.76 2.30
C TYR A 41 19.18 3.62 2.66
N LEU A 42 20.40 3.62 2.11
CA LEU A 42 21.37 2.54 2.26
C LEU A 42 22.46 2.84 3.30
N GLY A 43 22.51 4.08 3.83
CA GLY A 43 23.65 4.52 4.65
C GLY A 43 24.95 4.43 3.86
N ASP A 44 26.03 4.13 4.55
CA ASP A 44 27.37 3.95 3.96
C ASP A 44 27.64 2.51 3.51
N SER A 45 26.62 1.66 3.46
CA SER A 45 26.77 0.23 3.16
C SER A 45 27.28 -0.09 1.75
N LEU A 46 27.26 0.89 0.84
CA LEU A 46 27.83 0.76 -0.50
C LEU A 46 29.35 0.90 -0.51
N GLY A 47 29.95 1.54 0.50
CA GLY A 47 31.39 1.78 0.61
C GLY A 47 31.95 2.69 -0.50
N ILE A 48 31.10 3.49 -1.15
CA ILE A 48 31.46 4.40 -2.24
C ILE A 48 30.66 5.69 -2.11
N GLU A 49 31.24 6.80 -2.57
CA GLU A 49 30.56 8.11 -2.61
C GLU A 49 29.91 8.38 -3.97
N TYR A 50 30.49 7.78 -5.01
CA TYR A 50 30.05 7.96 -6.39
C TYR A 50 29.99 6.64 -7.11
N TYR A 51 29.02 6.50 -8.02
CA TYR A 51 28.89 5.31 -8.84
C TYR A 51 28.56 5.62 -10.29
N TYR A 52 29.04 4.75 -11.17
CA TYR A 52 28.77 4.83 -12.60
C TYR A 52 27.47 4.15 -12.96
N ARG A 53 26.67 4.82 -13.78
CA ARG A 53 25.48 4.25 -14.42
C ARG A 53 25.55 4.50 -15.91
N HIS A 54 25.66 3.45 -16.71
CA HIS A 54 25.77 3.54 -18.17
C HIS A 54 24.67 4.45 -18.76
N PRO A 55 25.01 5.58 -19.42
CA PRO A 55 24.03 6.52 -19.96
C PRO A 55 23.31 5.93 -21.18
N ARG A 56 22.14 6.45 -21.52
CA ARG A 56 21.41 6.03 -22.74
C ARG A 56 22.08 6.55 -24.00
N ASN A 57 22.66 7.74 -23.92
CA ASN A 57 23.56 8.32 -24.87
C ASN A 57 24.65 9.09 -24.10
N TYR A 58 25.80 9.31 -24.71
CA TYR A 58 26.96 9.93 -24.05
C TYR A 58 26.81 11.45 -23.83
N ASN A 59 25.72 12.08 -24.32
CA ASN A 59 25.36 13.47 -24.01
C ASN A 59 24.66 13.61 -22.63
N ARG A 60 24.73 12.59 -21.81
CA ARG A 60 24.17 12.57 -20.46
C ARG A 60 25.21 12.12 -19.46
N ARG A 61 25.18 12.74 -18.28
CA ARG A 61 26.04 12.32 -17.18
C ARG A 61 25.87 10.83 -16.86
N ALA A 62 26.97 10.22 -16.43
CA ALA A 62 27.04 8.81 -16.07
C ALA A 62 27.47 8.55 -14.64
N ILE A 63 28.08 9.53 -13.96
CA ILE A 63 28.49 9.42 -12.56
C ILE A 63 27.44 10.12 -11.67
N PHE A 64 27.08 9.47 -10.57
CA PHE A 64 26.07 9.92 -9.63
C PHE A 64 26.58 9.83 -8.20
N SER A 65 26.28 10.82 -7.37
CA SER A 65 26.56 10.78 -5.95
C SER A 65 25.54 9.92 -5.21
N ILE A 66 25.93 9.31 -4.09
CA ILE A 66 24.99 8.68 -3.17
C ILE A 66 24.17 9.70 -2.37
N ASP A 67 24.58 10.98 -2.35
CA ASP A 67 23.85 12.08 -1.71
C ASP A 67 22.74 12.67 -2.60
N GLU A 68 22.47 12.04 -3.72
CA GLU A 68 21.33 12.36 -4.56
C GLU A 68 20.41 11.15 -4.76
N PRO A 69 19.15 11.38 -5.14
CA PRO A 69 18.25 10.27 -5.49
C PRO A 69 18.78 9.49 -6.69
N ALA A 70 18.81 8.17 -6.58
CA ALA A 70 19.30 7.31 -7.66
C ALA A 70 18.53 7.56 -8.96
N PRO A 71 19.21 7.60 -10.10
CA PRO A 71 18.55 7.60 -11.39
C PRO A 71 17.82 6.27 -11.60
N THR A 72 16.87 6.26 -12.52
CA THR A 72 16.06 5.06 -12.82
C THR A 72 16.94 3.83 -13.01
N VAL A 73 16.75 2.79 -12.20
CA VAL A 73 17.35 1.47 -12.38
C VAL A 73 16.77 0.85 -13.65
N ARG A 74 17.62 0.46 -14.59
CA ARG A 74 17.22 -0.11 -15.90
C ARG A 74 17.58 -1.58 -15.95
N GLY A 75 17.02 -2.32 -16.91
CA GLY A 75 17.32 -3.73 -17.15
C GLY A 75 18.71 -4.02 -17.72
N VAL A 76 19.57 -3.01 -17.83
CA VAL A 76 20.94 -3.14 -18.37
C VAL A 76 21.92 -2.51 -17.39
N ASN A 77 22.98 -3.24 -17.07
CA ASN A 77 24.12 -2.79 -16.29
C ASN A 77 25.38 -3.08 -17.08
N ARG A 78 26.13 -2.07 -17.42
CA ARG A 78 27.38 -2.19 -18.23
C ARG A 78 28.55 -1.59 -17.46
N PRO A 79 29.75 -2.13 -17.64
CA PRO A 79 30.98 -1.53 -17.11
C PRO A 79 31.21 -0.12 -17.69
N ILE A 80 32.11 0.60 -17.09
CA ILE A 80 32.63 1.86 -17.64
C ILE A 80 33.36 1.51 -18.92
N PRO A 81 33.06 2.13 -20.07
CA PRO A 81 33.84 1.93 -21.29
C PRO A 81 35.23 2.54 -21.16
N ASP A 82 36.23 1.89 -21.73
CA ASP A 82 37.64 2.39 -21.72
C ASP A 82 37.80 3.79 -22.30
N GLY A 83 36.94 4.21 -23.22
CA GLY A 83 36.97 5.53 -23.86
C GLY A 83 35.97 6.54 -23.25
N TYR A 84 35.44 6.32 -22.04
CA TYR A 84 34.55 7.32 -21.42
C TYR A 84 35.34 8.55 -20.98
N LEU A 85 35.11 9.69 -21.65
CA LEU A 85 35.82 10.95 -21.39
C LEU A 85 35.20 11.77 -20.23
N GLY A 86 34.14 11.29 -19.58
CA GLY A 86 33.37 12.07 -18.60
C GLY A 86 32.33 12.98 -19.28
N HIS A 87 31.53 13.62 -18.45
CA HIS A 87 30.50 14.55 -18.86
C HIS A 87 30.51 15.77 -17.93
N ALA A 88 30.26 16.98 -18.44
CA ALA A 88 30.29 18.21 -17.65
C ALA A 88 29.31 18.20 -16.43
N GLY A 89 28.31 17.35 -16.46
CA GLY A 89 27.38 17.16 -15.33
C GLY A 89 27.75 16.03 -14.35
N ASP A 90 28.90 15.36 -14.56
CA ASP A 90 29.41 14.38 -13.61
C ASP A 90 29.97 15.10 -12.37
N PRO A 91 29.66 14.68 -11.15
CA PRO A 91 30.13 15.36 -9.93
C PRO A 91 31.66 15.19 -9.72
N VAL A 92 32.24 14.13 -10.27
CA VAL A 92 33.66 13.82 -10.19
C VAL A 92 34.14 13.20 -11.49
N SER A 93 35.45 13.25 -11.75
CA SER A 93 36.10 12.51 -12.84
C SER A 93 36.13 11.01 -12.52
N ILE A 94 36.31 10.18 -13.54
CA ILE A 94 36.53 8.75 -13.33
C ILE A 94 37.81 8.55 -12.51
N SER A 95 37.66 7.78 -11.44
CA SER A 95 38.73 7.36 -10.55
C SER A 95 38.56 5.89 -10.20
N GLU A 96 39.56 5.31 -9.53
CA GLU A 96 39.50 3.92 -9.03
C GLU A 96 38.31 3.66 -8.09
N ASN A 97 37.80 4.71 -7.45
CA ASN A 97 36.67 4.61 -6.52
C ASN A 97 35.28 4.73 -7.20
N VAL A 98 35.24 4.98 -8.51
CA VAL A 98 33.99 5.05 -9.28
C VAL A 98 33.78 3.74 -10.02
N ARG A 99 32.75 3.01 -9.65
CA ARG A 99 32.37 1.73 -10.28
C ARG A 99 30.87 1.64 -10.56
N PRO A 100 30.44 0.78 -11.46
CA PRO A 100 29.04 0.42 -11.58
C PRO A 100 28.57 -0.27 -10.30
N LEU A 101 27.29 -0.08 -9.96
CA LEU A 101 26.66 -0.86 -8.89
C LEU A 101 26.53 -2.33 -9.31
N THR A 102 26.72 -3.22 -8.37
CA THR A 102 26.47 -4.65 -8.55
C THR A 102 24.96 -4.92 -8.73
N THR A 103 24.62 -6.10 -9.21
CA THR A 103 23.21 -6.54 -9.36
C THR A 103 22.45 -6.43 -8.04
N PHE A 104 23.07 -6.87 -6.92
CA PHE A 104 22.46 -6.82 -5.60
C PHE A 104 22.31 -5.40 -5.06
N GLU A 105 23.30 -4.53 -5.22
CA GLU A 105 23.18 -3.11 -4.85
C GLU A 105 22.04 -2.42 -5.61
N ARG A 106 21.86 -2.76 -6.88
CA ARG A 106 20.75 -2.26 -7.71
C ARG A 106 19.39 -2.81 -7.25
N ALA A 107 19.35 -4.06 -6.80
CA ALA A 107 18.15 -4.63 -6.19
C ALA A 107 17.80 -3.89 -4.88
N ARG A 108 18.79 -3.58 -4.04
CA ARG A 108 18.58 -2.77 -2.83
C ARG A 108 18.05 -1.38 -3.16
N LEU A 109 18.53 -0.72 -4.22
CA LEU A 109 17.95 0.55 -4.69
C LEU A 109 16.48 0.42 -5.12
N GLN A 110 16.07 -0.75 -5.61
CA GLN A 110 14.68 -1.10 -5.89
C GLN A 110 13.93 -1.63 -4.66
N THR A 111 14.53 -1.46 -3.48
CA THR A 111 13.97 -1.85 -2.19
C THR A 111 13.64 -3.33 -2.04
N PHE A 112 14.32 -4.21 -2.77
CA PHE A 112 14.24 -5.65 -2.51
C PHE A 112 14.82 -5.97 -1.12
N PRO A 113 14.19 -6.87 -0.34
CA PRO A 113 14.75 -7.36 0.92
C PRO A 113 16.14 -7.99 0.72
N GLU A 114 17.01 -7.90 1.73
CA GLU A 114 18.38 -8.42 1.62
C GLU A 114 18.41 -9.95 1.50
N ASP A 115 17.43 -10.63 2.05
CA ASP A 115 17.26 -12.09 2.00
C ASP A 115 16.54 -12.57 0.73
N PHE A 116 16.18 -11.67 -0.18
CA PHE A 116 15.49 -12.04 -1.40
C PHE A 116 16.37 -12.89 -2.32
N LYS A 117 15.93 -14.10 -2.59
CA LYS A 117 16.70 -15.08 -3.37
C LYS A 117 16.46 -14.91 -4.86
N PHE A 118 17.43 -14.33 -5.54
CA PHE A 118 17.46 -14.25 -6.99
C PHE A 118 17.96 -15.55 -7.63
N LYS A 119 17.28 -16.02 -8.68
CA LYS A 119 17.69 -17.18 -9.49
C LYS A 119 17.71 -16.82 -10.96
N GLY A 120 18.75 -17.21 -11.67
CA GLY A 120 18.88 -17.00 -13.11
C GLY A 120 20.23 -16.40 -13.53
N ALA A 121 20.43 -16.24 -14.83
CA ALA A 121 21.60 -15.59 -15.39
C ALA A 121 21.61 -14.09 -15.05
N LYS A 122 22.80 -13.50 -14.91
CA LYS A 122 22.99 -12.08 -14.56
C LYS A 122 22.12 -11.14 -15.41
N THR A 123 22.08 -11.35 -16.73
CA THR A 123 21.28 -10.52 -17.65
C THR A 123 19.81 -10.55 -17.31
N ASN A 124 19.26 -11.73 -16.98
CA ASN A 124 17.86 -11.89 -16.61
C ASN A 124 17.56 -11.20 -15.27
N LEU A 125 18.48 -11.31 -14.29
CA LEU A 125 18.35 -10.63 -13.01
C LEU A 125 18.35 -9.11 -13.18
N GLU A 126 19.26 -8.57 -13.97
CA GLU A 126 19.35 -7.14 -14.27
C GLU A 126 18.05 -6.63 -14.92
N GLN A 127 17.50 -7.40 -15.85
CA GLN A 127 16.25 -7.05 -16.52
C GLN A 127 15.05 -7.13 -15.55
N MET A 128 14.99 -8.16 -14.72
CA MET A 128 13.95 -8.33 -13.72
C MET A 128 13.98 -7.16 -12.70
N ILE A 129 15.13 -6.85 -12.13
CA ILE A 129 15.32 -5.74 -11.20
C ILE A 129 14.98 -4.39 -11.86
N GLY A 130 15.43 -4.18 -13.10
CA GLY A 130 15.14 -2.95 -13.84
C GLY A 130 13.67 -2.74 -14.17
N ASN A 131 12.91 -3.82 -14.38
CA ASN A 131 11.48 -3.76 -14.67
C ASN A 131 10.60 -3.77 -13.42
N ALA A 132 11.14 -4.16 -12.29
CA ALA A 132 10.39 -4.22 -11.04
C ALA A 132 9.79 -2.86 -10.62
N VAL A 133 8.66 -2.90 -9.97
CA VAL A 133 8.19 -1.80 -9.12
C VAL A 133 8.99 -1.88 -7.82
N PRO A 134 9.54 -0.77 -7.28
CA PRO A 134 10.19 -0.79 -5.98
C PRO A 134 9.28 -1.42 -4.93
N VAL A 135 9.80 -2.37 -4.14
CA VAL A 135 8.99 -3.19 -3.23
C VAL A 135 8.26 -2.33 -2.19
N GLU A 136 8.94 -1.34 -1.60
CA GLU A 136 8.31 -0.43 -0.64
C GLU A 136 7.24 0.46 -1.27
N LEU A 137 7.36 0.80 -2.56
CA LEU A 137 6.31 1.52 -3.28
C LEU A 137 5.08 0.63 -3.50
N ALA A 138 5.29 -0.62 -3.88
CA ALA A 138 4.19 -1.59 -4.04
C ALA A 138 3.50 -1.86 -2.70
N LYS A 139 4.26 -2.02 -1.63
CA LYS A 139 3.76 -2.18 -0.26
C LYS A 139 2.94 -0.97 0.20
N TYR A 140 3.43 0.24 -0.05
CA TYR A 140 2.69 1.47 0.26
C TYR A 140 1.32 1.49 -0.41
N VAL A 141 1.26 1.21 -1.72
CA VAL A 141 -0.01 1.17 -2.46
C VAL A 141 -0.93 0.09 -1.90
N ALA A 142 -0.41 -1.12 -1.64
CA ALA A 142 -1.20 -2.22 -1.07
C ALA A 142 -1.76 -1.88 0.31
N VAL A 143 -0.94 -1.34 1.21
CA VAL A 143 -1.38 -0.92 2.55
C VAL A 143 -2.43 0.19 2.45
N THR A 144 -2.25 1.18 1.58
CA THR A 144 -3.22 2.25 1.38
C THR A 144 -4.57 1.70 0.90
N ILE A 145 -4.57 0.72 -0.01
CA ILE A 145 -5.80 0.06 -0.46
C ILE A 145 -6.46 -0.70 0.71
N MET A 146 -5.67 -1.45 1.48
CA MET A 146 -6.19 -2.20 2.63
C MET A 146 -6.79 -1.26 3.69
N GLU A 147 -6.14 -0.15 3.98
CA GLU A 147 -6.64 0.85 4.93
C GLU A 147 -7.89 1.55 4.40
N TYR A 148 -7.94 1.87 3.11
CA TYR A 148 -9.12 2.39 2.46
C TYR A 148 -10.30 1.40 2.60
N GLU A 149 -10.08 0.12 2.29
CA GLU A 149 -11.11 -0.91 2.44
C GLU A 149 -11.59 -1.03 3.89
N LYS A 150 -10.68 -1.01 4.86
CA LYS A 150 -11.05 -1.00 6.28
C LYS A 150 -11.92 0.20 6.66
N LYS A 151 -11.61 1.40 6.14
CA LYS A 151 -12.41 2.61 6.38
C LYS A 151 -13.78 2.56 5.69
N GLN A 152 -13.89 1.89 4.55
CA GLN A 152 -15.16 1.72 3.83
C GLN A 152 -16.12 0.74 4.49
N VAL A 153 -15.69 0.01 5.51
CA VAL A 153 -16.54 -0.85 6.35
C VAL A 153 -17.47 0.00 7.23
N LYS A 154 -18.06 1.06 6.68
CA LYS A 154 -19.20 1.80 7.26
C LYS A 154 -20.54 1.08 7.01
N GLY A 155 -20.51 -0.20 6.72
CA GLY A 155 -21.69 -0.98 6.43
C GLY A 155 -21.50 -2.46 6.76
N ILE A 156 -22.52 -3.21 6.52
CA ILE A 156 -22.49 -4.67 6.56
C ILE A 156 -21.75 -5.14 5.31
N TYR A 157 -20.71 -5.95 5.47
CA TYR A 157 -19.86 -6.43 4.39
C TYR A 157 -20.69 -7.20 3.37
N ASP A 158 -21.39 -8.10 3.59
CA ASP A 158 -22.14 -8.96 2.67
C ASP A 158 -23.64 -8.88 2.96
N LYS A 159 -24.28 -7.82 2.47
CA LYS A 159 -25.72 -7.63 2.67
C LYS A 159 -26.56 -8.74 2.04
N GLU A 160 -26.17 -9.24 0.89
CA GLU A 160 -26.93 -10.26 0.17
C GLU A 160 -26.75 -11.64 0.80
N GLY A 161 -25.52 -12.02 1.16
CA GLY A 161 -25.28 -13.26 1.92
C GLY A 161 -25.93 -13.24 3.28
N PHE A 162 -25.86 -12.10 4.01
CA PHE A 162 -26.56 -11.94 5.29
C PHE A 162 -28.09 -12.04 5.12
N ARG A 163 -28.66 -11.46 4.06
CA ARG A 163 -30.07 -11.59 3.73
C ARG A 163 -30.45 -13.05 3.48
N ALA A 164 -29.68 -13.75 2.65
CA ALA A 164 -29.91 -15.16 2.35
C ALA A 164 -29.85 -16.02 3.61
N TRP A 165 -28.89 -15.76 4.49
CA TRP A 165 -28.76 -16.45 5.77
C TRP A 165 -29.94 -16.20 6.69
N LEU A 166 -30.40 -14.95 6.84
CA LEU A 166 -31.58 -14.60 7.64
C LEU A 166 -32.85 -15.31 7.12
N LEU A 167 -33.00 -15.43 5.79
CA LEU A 167 -34.15 -16.11 5.19
C LEU A 167 -34.07 -17.63 5.32
N ASN A 168 -32.91 -18.21 5.02
CA ASN A 168 -32.76 -19.66 4.84
C ASN A 168 -32.47 -20.38 6.17
N GLU A 169 -31.59 -19.82 7.00
CA GLU A 169 -31.22 -20.46 8.27
C GLU A 169 -32.02 -19.95 9.45
N LYS A 170 -32.26 -18.64 9.57
CA LYS A 170 -33.06 -18.07 10.65
C LYS A 170 -34.57 -18.11 10.37
N LYS A 171 -34.97 -18.53 9.14
CA LYS A 171 -36.40 -18.65 8.73
C LYS A 171 -37.20 -17.36 8.92
N LEU A 172 -36.56 -16.20 8.81
CA LEU A 172 -37.21 -14.92 8.93
C LEU A 172 -37.90 -14.48 7.63
N THR A 173 -38.94 -13.64 7.75
CA THR A 173 -39.62 -13.10 6.56
C THR A 173 -38.72 -12.10 5.82
N LYS A 174 -39.01 -11.86 4.53
CA LYS A 174 -38.29 -10.86 3.72
C LYS A 174 -38.32 -9.48 4.38
N ARG A 175 -39.46 -9.06 4.93
CA ARG A 175 -39.63 -7.79 5.61
C ARG A 175 -38.73 -7.70 6.84
N THR A 176 -38.82 -8.70 7.74
CA THR A 176 -38.01 -8.75 8.96
C THR A 176 -36.49 -8.75 8.64
N SER A 177 -36.07 -9.50 7.61
CA SER A 177 -34.67 -9.53 7.18
C SER A 177 -34.21 -8.16 6.70
N SER A 178 -35.03 -7.47 5.89
CA SER A 178 -34.71 -6.11 5.42
C SER A 178 -34.62 -5.11 6.58
N ASP A 179 -35.51 -5.20 7.56
CA ASP A 179 -35.47 -4.35 8.75
C ASP A 179 -34.21 -4.58 9.59
N ILE A 180 -33.82 -5.85 9.79
CA ILE A 180 -32.59 -6.21 10.52
C ILE A 180 -31.36 -5.64 9.81
N ILE A 181 -31.24 -5.81 8.48
CA ILE A 181 -30.15 -5.28 7.69
C ILE A 181 -30.08 -3.75 7.79
N SER A 182 -31.22 -3.06 7.63
CA SER A 182 -31.31 -1.61 7.74
C SER A 182 -30.86 -1.12 9.13
N ARG A 183 -31.30 -1.78 10.19
CA ARG A 183 -30.88 -1.45 11.57
C ARG A 183 -29.41 -1.71 11.80
N CYS A 184 -28.87 -2.81 11.29
CA CYS A 184 -27.46 -3.11 11.40
C CYS A 184 -26.62 -2.02 10.68
N CYS A 185 -26.99 -1.66 9.45
CA CYS A 185 -26.34 -0.56 8.73
C CYS A 185 -26.41 0.76 9.50
N ARG A 186 -27.57 1.09 10.07
CA ARG A 186 -27.75 2.28 10.90
C ARG A 186 -26.88 2.25 12.16
N GLY A 187 -26.82 1.12 12.86
CA GLY A 187 -25.98 0.98 14.03
C GLY A 187 -24.49 1.15 13.71
N VAL A 188 -24.04 0.55 12.60
CA VAL A 188 -22.65 0.70 12.13
C VAL A 188 -22.34 2.15 11.75
N SER A 189 -23.29 2.91 11.19
CA SER A 189 -23.08 4.32 10.85
C SER A 189 -22.88 5.23 12.07
N PHE A 190 -23.13 4.78 13.29
CA PHE A 190 -22.82 5.53 14.50
C PHE A 190 -21.35 5.47 14.90
N PHE A 191 -20.64 4.44 14.46
CA PHE A 191 -19.19 4.35 14.63
C PHE A 191 -18.52 5.17 13.53
N ASP A 192 -17.98 6.30 13.85
CA ASP A 192 -17.33 7.24 12.92
C ASP A 192 -16.31 6.57 12.00
N SER A 193 -15.15 7.15 11.80
CA SER A 193 -14.09 6.64 10.92
C SER A 193 -13.49 5.28 11.37
N GLU A 194 -13.65 4.88 12.62
CA GLU A 194 -13.07 3.64 13.16
C GLU A 194 -13.81 2.37 12.68
N GLY A 195 -15.11 2.49 12.29
CA GLY A 195 -15.90 1.34 11.87
C GLY A 195 -16.16 0.32 12.99
N VAL A 196 -16.66 -0.86 12.63
CA VAL A 196 -16.93 -1.99 13.55
C VAL A 196 -16.33 -3.26 12.97
N ASP A 197 -15.44 -3.91 13.72
CA ASP A 197 -14.85 -5.18 13.33
C ASP A 197 -15.62 -6.36 13.96
N PHE A 198 -16.56 -6.90 13.19
CA PHE A 198 -17.35 -8.07 13.61
C PHE A 198 -16.59 -9.40 13.50
N TYR A 199 -15.41 -9.40 12.88
CA TYR A 199 -14.63 -10.63 12.69
C TYR A 199 -13.61 -10.86 13.81
N ASN A 200 -13.00 -9.80 14.32
CA ASN A 200 -11.91 -9.90 15.30
C ASN A 200 -12.30 -9.45 16.71
N CYS A 201 -13.40 -8.69 16.88
CA CYS A 201 -13.86 -8.26 18.20
C CYS A 201 -14.99 -9.15 18.71
N GLU A 202 -15.10 -9.30 20.04
CA GLU A 202 -16.21 -10.00 20.66
C GLU A 202 -17.49 -9.14 20.65
N ILE A 203 -18.65 -9.79 20.54
CA ILE A 203 -19.94 -9.07 20.41
C ILE A 203 -20.24 -8.18 21.61
N ASP A 204 -19.84 -8.56 22.80
CA ASP A 204 -20.08 -7.78 24.01
C ASP A 204 -19.22 -6.50 24.01
N GLU A 205 -18.01 -6.55 23.49
CA GLU A 205 -17.17 -5.35 23.30
C GLU A 205 -17.78 -4.40 22.27
N ILE A 206 -18.28 -4.95 21.15
CA ILE A 206 -18.93 -4.15 20.10
C ILE A 206 -20.18 -3.47 20.67
N ILE A 207 -21.00 -4.19 21.41
CA ILE A 207 -22.21 -3.64 22.04
C ILE A 207 -21.85 -2.59 23.09
N MET A 208 -20.84 -2.83 23.91
CA MET A 208 -20.37 -1.87 24.91
C MET A 208 -19.88 -0.57 24.26
N LYS A 209 -19.13 -0.68 23.14
CA LYS A 209 -18.73 0.52 22.37
C LYS A 209 -19.94 1.24 21.78
N LEU A 210 -20.89 0.51 21.17
CA LEU A 210 -22.13 1.09 20.63
C LEU A 210 -22.91 1.86 21.69
N GLU A 211 -23.03 1.32 22.90
CA GLU A 211 -23.78 1.92 23.99
C GLU A 211 -23.20 3.22 24.54
N ARG A 212 -21.89 3.46 24.33
CA ARG A 212 -21.21 4.69 24.69
C ARG A 212 -21.36 5.81 23.65
N LEU A 213 -21.82 5.48 22.44
CA LEU A 213 -21.95 6.48 21.38
C LEU A 213 -23.15 7.39 21.64
N GLU A 214 -22.94 8.68 21.52
CA GLU A 214 -23.98 9.71 21.76
C GLU A 214 -25.22 9.47 20.86
N SER A 215 -24.98 9.11 19.60
CA SER A 215 -26.03 8.75 18.65
C SER A 215 -26.90 7.59 19.10
N PHE A 216 -26.33 6.62 19.82
CA PHE A 216 -27.06 5.51 20.37
C PHE A 216 -27.75 5.90 21.69
N VAL A 217 -27.09 6.65 22.57
CA VAL A 217 -27.63 7.09 23.87
C VAL A 217 -28.92 7.85 23.71
N ARG A 218 -29.06 8.67 22.70
CA ARG A 218 -30.26 9.48 22.39
C ARG A 218 -31.44 8.69 21.86
N LEU A 219 -31.28 7.39 21.57
CA LEU A 219 -32.38 6.56 21.04
C LEU A 219 -33.34 6.07 22.12
N GLY A 220 -34.59 5.83 21.72
CA GLY A 220 -35.58 5.18 22.57
C GLY A 220 -35.27 3.70 22.84
N VAL A 221 -35.77 3.16 23.96
CA VAL A 221 -35.47 1.80 24.46
C VAL A 221 -35.73 0.71 23.41
N SER A 222 -36.87 0.80 22.70
CA SER A 222 -37.24 -0.17 21.67
C SER A 222 -36.21 -0.23 20.54
N LEU A 223 -35.75 0.93 20.04
CA LEU A 223 -34.77 0.99 18.94
C LEU A 223 -33.40 0.51 19.40
N LYS A 224 -32.97 0.82 20.63
CA LYS A 224 -31.76 0.29 21.23
C LYS A 224 -31.73 -1.24 21.23
N SER A 225 -32.85 -1.85 21.68
CA SER A 225 -33.00 -3.31 21.69
C SER A 225 -32.90 -3.91 20.27
N GLN A 226 -33.56 -3.26 19.32
CA GLN A 226 -33.55 -3.71 17.91
C GLN A 226 -32.16 -3.61 17.27
N LEU A 227 -31.37 -2.57 17.57
CA LEU A 227 -30.00 -2.43 17.09
C LEU A 227 -29.08 -3.51 17.69
N ARG A 228 -29.19 -3.75 19.01
CA ARG A 228 -28.42 -4.85 19.65
C ARG A 228 -28.74 -6.21 19.01
N ARG A 229 -30.02 -6.49 18.76
CA ARG A 229 -30.43 -7.73 18.08
C ARG A 229 -29.84 -7.83 16.67
N ALA A 230 -29.88 -6.75 15.92
CA ALA A 230 -29.32 -6.74 14.56
C ALA A 230 -27.80 -7.00 14.57
N PHE A 231 -27.06 -6.40 15.50
CA PHE A 231 -25.64 -6.63 15.68
C PHE A 231 -25.33 -8.08 16.08
N LYS A 232 -26.06 -8.65 17.01
CA LYS A 232 -25.88 -10.05 17.41
C LYS A 232 -26.10 -11.02 16.24
N LEU A 233 -27.14 -10.80 15.45
CA LEU A 233 -27.42 -11.61 14.26
C LEU A 233 -26.34 -11.46 13.18
N TYR A 234 -25.81 -10.24 12.97
CA TYR A 234 -24.75 -10.03 12.00
C TYR A 234 -23.41 -10.62 12.47
N TYR A 235 -23.11 -10.51 13.76
CA TYR A 235 -21.96 -11.16 14.38
C TYR A 235 -22.01 -12.68 14.21
N GLU A 236 -23.14 -13.29 14.48
CA GLU A 236 -23.36 -14.73 14.29
C GLU A 236 -23.17 -15.14 12.81
N TYR A 237 -23.63 -14.30 11.88
CA TYR A 237 -23.40 -14.49 10.46
C TYR A 237 -21.90 -14.44 10.09
N CYS A 238 -21.13 -13.52 10.63
CA CYS A 238 -19.70 -13.37 10.34
C CYS A 238 -18.83 -14.50 10.90
N ARG A 239 -19.32 -15.23 11.90
CA ARG A 239 -18.58 -16.29 12.61
C ARG A 239 -18.95 -17.72 12.20
N ARG A 240 -19.72 -17.91 11.17
CA ARG A 240 -20.15 -19.23 10.66
C ARG A 240 -19.12 -19.90 9.75
#